data_b8843e86aaed703288120619edecb2a6
#
_entry.id   b8843e86aaed703288120619edecb2a6
#
_cell.length_a   1.000
_cell.length_b   1.000
_cell.length_c   1.000
_cell.angle_alpha   90.00
_cell.angle_beta   90.00
_cell.angle_gamma   90.00
#
_symmetry.space_group_name_H-M   'P 1'
#
loop_
_entity.id
_entity.type
_entity.pdbx_description
1 polymer ?
#
loop_
_entity_poly.entity_id
_entity_poly.type
_entity_poly.pdbx_seq_one_letter_code
_entity_poly.pdbx_strand_id
1 'polypeptide(L)'
;MVEIEKKYRLPAERRAPIENALRELGAQFVRDDFEENTIYGGDLLEGSASIVRIRRTQKRSVLTYKRRIENVSDVKQQIEYESEISDAEAVSKILLELNLEPKLVYEKRRATWKMRSVEVLLDELPFGLFMEIEGSLTGIKEAEMLLDIEDLETEHETYPRLTAREGKRTGEVIESRFD
;
A
#
# COMPACT_ATOMS: atom_id res chain seq x y z
N MET A 1 -2.96 -14.37 -6.47
CA MET A 1 -2.01 -13.85 -7.49
C MET A 1 -0.70 -13.52 -6.78
N VAL A 2 0.46 -13.59 -7.44
CA VAL A 2 1.73 -13.11 -6.86
C VAL A 2 1.91 -11.67 -7.34
N GLU A 3 2.00 -10.75 -6.41
CA GLU A 3 2.26 -9.33 -6.65
C GLU A 3 3.75 -9.04 -6.40
N ILE A 4 4.34 -8.23 -7.24
CA ILE A 4 5.73 -7.80 -7.16
C ILE A 4 5.73 -6.28 -7.12
N GLU A 5 6.26 -5.69 -6.05
CA GLU A 5 6.32 -4.25 -5.82
C GLU A 5 7.69 -3.79 -5.34
N LYS A 6 8.07 -2.56 -5.68
CA LYS A 6 9.20 -1.86 -5.06
C LYS A 6 8.73 -0.49 -4.59
N LYS A 7 9.08 -0.15 -3.34
CA LYS A 7 8.66 1.07 -2.68
C LYS A 7 9.84 1.99 -2.44
N TYR A 8 9.61 3.28 -2.55
CA TYR A 8 10.59 4.35 -2.33
C TYR A 8 10.05 5.39 -1.37
N ARG A 9 10.94 5.98 -0.58
CA ARG A 9 10.66 7.26 0.08
C ARG A 9 10.71 8.36 -0.95
N LEU A 10 9.65 9.16 -1.01
CA LEU A 10 9.51 10.23 -2.00
C LEU A 10 9.72 11.58 -1.33
N PRO A 11 10.84 12.29 -1.60
CA PRO A 11 10.99 13.66 -1.16
C PRO A 11 9.91 14.56 -1.78
N ALA A 12 9.38 15.51 -1.00
CA ALA A 12 8.25 16.33 -1.43
C ALA A 12 8.54 17.10 -2.75
N GLU A 13 9.76 17.56 -2.91
CA GLU A 13 10.24 18.26 -4.12
C GLU A 13 10.32 17.36 -5.37
N ARG A 14 10.36 16.04 -5.20
CA ARG A 14 10.42 15.07 -6.31
C ARG A 14 9.03 14.68 -6.83
N ARG A 15 7.97 14.91 -6.07
CA ARG A 15 6.61 14.49 -6.47
C ARG A 15 6.17 15.14 -7.79
N ALA A 16 6.19 16.45 -7.88
CA ALA A 16 5.76 17.16 -9.09
C ALA A 16 6.63 16.87 -10.32
N PRO A 17 7.96 16.82 -10.24
CA PRO A 17 8.82 16.32 -11.33
C PRO A 17 8.44 14.91 -11.82
N ILE A 18 8.20 13.96 -10.93
CA ILE A 18 7.81 12.58 -11.31
C ILE A 18 6.43 12.57 -11.98
N GLU A 19 5.44 13.31 -11.47
CA GLU A 19 4.13 13.43 -12.12
C GLU A 19 4.24 14.04 -13.53
N ASN A 20 5.13 15.00 -13.74
CA ASN A 20 5.40 15.57 -15.07
C ASN A 20 6.07 14.56 -15.99
N ALA A 21 7.10 13.84 -15.51
CA ALA A 21 7.75 12.78 -16.27
C ALA A 21 6.75 11.67 -16.67
N LEU A 22 5.86 11.26 -15.78
CA LEU A 22 4.78 10.31 -16.10
C LEU A 22 3.92 10.80 -17.26
N ARG A 23 3.50 12.08 -17.27
CA ARG A 23 2.72 12.68 -18.36
C ARG A 23 3.51 12.73 -19.66
N GLU A 24 4.77 13.16 -19.63
CA GLU A 24 5.66 13.22 -20.80
C GLU A 24 5.94 11.83 -21.40
N LEU A 25 6.04 10.80 -20.58
CA LEU A 25 6.19 9.41 -20.99
C LEU A 25 4.88 8.77 -21.50
N GLY A 26 3.77 9.53 -21.49
CA GLY A 26 2.46 9.06 -21.95
C GLY A 26 1.78 8.09 -20.99
N ALA A 27 2.15 8.11 -19.70
CA ALA A 27 1.46 7.34 -18.68
C ALA A 27 0.01 7.81 -18.51
N GLN A 28 -0.90 6.86 -18.34
CA GLN A 28 -2.30 7.14 -18.13
C GLN A 28 -2.58 7.35 -16.64
N PHE A 29 -3.09 8.53 -16.27
CA PHE A 29 -3.66 8.72 -14.95
C PHE A 29 -4.96 7.91 -14.83
N VAL A 30 -5.04 7.04 -13.83
CA VAL A 30 -6.16 6.11 -13.65
C VAL A 30 -7.17 6.67 -12.65
N ARG A 31 -6.67 7.08 -11.47
CA ARG A 31 -7.54 7.57 -10.38
C ARG A 31 -6.73 8.22 -9.27
N ASP A 32 -7.47 8.94 -8.45
CA ASP A 32 -7.03 9.48 -7.17
C ASP A 32 -8.02 8.99 -6.10
N ASP A 33 -7.54 8.27 -5.11
CA ASP A 33 -8.36 7.68 -4.05
C ASP A 33 -7.89 8.16 -2.68
N PHE A 34 -8.86 8.49 -1.81
CA PHE A 34 -8.64 8.54 -0.38
C PHE A 34 -9.00 7.17 0.20
N GLU A 35 -8.08 6.57 0.94
CA GLU A 35 -8.21 5.25 1.52
C GLU A 35 -8.14 5.30 3.04
N GLU A 36 -9.08 4.66 3.72
CA GLU A 36 -8.92 4.23 5.10
C GLU A 36 -8.63 2.72 5.10
N ASN A 37 -7.52 2.33 5.71
CA ASN A 37 -7.06 0.96 5.77
C ASN A 37 -7.08 0.47 7.22
N THR A 38 -7.92 -0.52 7.53
CA THR A 38 -7.96 -1.20 8.83
C THR A 38 -7.25 -2.54 8.72
N ILE A 39 -6.21 -2.74 9.50
CA ILE A 39 -5.45 -3.99 9.57
C ILE A 39 -5.93 -4.78 10.77
N TYR A 40 -6.31 -6.02 10.52
CA TYR A 40 -6.74 -6.98 11.53
C TYR A 40 -5.61 -7.92 11.89
N GLY A 41 -5.52 -8.25 13.16
CA GLY A 41 -4.57 -9.23 13.72
C GLY A 41 -5.23 -10.09 14.76
N GLY A 42 -4.64 -11.25 15.03
CA GLY A 42 -5.09 -12.24 16.00
C GLY A 42 -4.27 -13.51 15.85
N ASP A 43 -4.48 -14.48 16.75
CA ASP A 43 -3.68 -15.71 16.85
C ASP A 43 -3.58 -16.48 15.53
N LEU A 44 -4.64 -16.44 14.72
CA LEU A 44 -4.68 -17.11 13.40
C LEU A 44 -3.65 -16.55 12.39
N LEU A 45 -3.20 -15.33 12.60
CA LEU A 45 -2.25 -14.64 11.73
C LEU A 45 -0.85 -14.55 12.35
N GLU A 46 -0.72 -14.87 13.64
CA GLU A 46 0.56 -14.80 14.36
C GLU A 46 1.59 -15.75 13.74
N GLY A 47 2.81 -15.24 13.50
CA GLY A 47 3.90 -16.01 12.89
C GLY A 47 3.76 -16.34 11.41
N SER A 48 2.63 -16.01 10.78
CA SER A 48 2.35 -16.37 9.38
C SER A 48 2.86 -15.37 8.33
N ALA A 49 3.46 -14.26 8.74
CA ALA A 49 3.80 -13.11 7.88
C ALA A 49 2.61 -12.63 7.02
N SER A 50 1.38 -12.85 7.52
CA SER A 50 0.13 -12.52 6.83
C SER A 50 -0.58 -11.36 7.49
N ILE A 51 -1.39 -10.67 6.72
CA ILE A 51 -2.32 -9.64 7.20
C ILE A 51 -3.69 -9.82 6.56
N VAL A 52 -4.73 -9.41 7.30
CA VAL A 52 -6.07 -9.20 6.78
C VAL A 52 -6.35 -7.69 6.86
N ARG A 53 -6.85 -7.12 5.78
CA ARG A 53 -7.13 -5.68 5.65
C ARG A 53 -8.52 -5.46 5.09
N ILE A 54 -9.26 -4.51 5.69
CA ILE A 54 -10.39 -3.87 5.03
C ILE A 54 -9.92 -2.48 4.60
N ARG A 55 -9.96 -2.22 3.28
CA ARG A 55 -9.73 -0.91 2.68
C ARG A 55 -11.07 -0.29 2.34
N ARG A 56 -11.31 0.92 2.79
CA ARG A 56 -12.49 1.72 2.45
C ARG A 56 -12.05 2.92 1.62
N THR A 57 -12.75 3.13 0.52
CA THR A 57 -12.68 4.34 -0.30
C THR A 57 -14.05 4.99 -0.39
N GLN A 58 -14.17 6.15 -1.01
CA GLN A 58 -15.47 6.78 -1.25
C GLN A 58 -16.36 5.95 -2.19
N LYS A 59 -15.81 5.03 -2.98
CA LYS A 59 -16.52 4.29 -4.02
C LYS A 59 -16.78 2.82 -3.66
N ARG A 60 -15.88 2.21 -2.91
CA ARG A 60 -15.93 0.77 -2.63
C ARG A 60 -15.18 0.40 -1.36
N SER A 61 -15.49 -0.78 -0.86
CA SER A 61 -14.72 -1.44 0.19
C SER A 61 -14.14 -2.75 -0.32
N VAL A 62 -12.92 -3.08 0.09
CA VAL A 62 -12.20 -4.27 -0.36
C VAL A 62 -11.64 -5.00 0.86
N LEU A 63 -11.93 -6.30 0.95
CA LEU A 63 -11.27 -7.21 1.88
C LEU A 63 -10.05 -7.79 1.18
N THR A 64 -8.89 -7.68 1.83
CA THR A 64 -7.62 -8.20 1.32
C THR A 64 -6.99 -9.15 2.32
N TYR A 65 -6.50 -10.30 1.84
CA TYR A 65 -5.53 -11.13 2.54
C TYR A 65 -4.21 -11.03 1.81
N LYS A 66 -3.13 -10.68 2.55
CA LYS A 66 -1.76 -10.66 2.01
C LYS A 66 -0.87 -11.57 2.84
N ARG A 67 0.00 -12.33 2.17
CA ARG A 67 1.07 -13.10 2.81
C ARG A 67 2.38 -12.86 2.09
N ARG A 68 3.38 -12.40 2.83
CA ARG A 68 4.73 -12.16 2.30
C ARG A 68 5.40 -13.48 1.92
N ILE A 69 6.06 -13.50 0.75
CA ILE A 69 6.96 -14.56 0.34
C ILE A 69 8.38 -14.09 0.70
N GLU A 70 9.09 -14.88 1.50
CA GLU A 70 10.49 -14.57 1.83
C GLU A 70 11.34 -14.62 0.56
N ASN A 71 12.04 -13.54 0.29
CA ASN A 71 13.03 -13.44 -0.79
C ASN A 71 14.20 -12.55 -0.34
N VAL A 72 15.34 -12.66 -1.03
CA VAL A 72 16.60 -11.94 -0.73
C VAL A 72 16.76 -10.70 -1.62
N SER A 73 15.70 -10.23 -2.30
CA SER A 73 15.76 -9.10 -3.22
C SER A 73 15.14 -7.83 -2.63
N ASP A 74 15.52 -6.65 -3.16
CA ASP A 74 14.96 -5.35 -2.81
C ASP A 74 13.48 -5.19 -3.22
N VAL A 75 12.94 -6.22 -3.87
CA VAL A 75 11.57 -6.25 -4.38
C VAL A 75 10.74 -7.15 -3.49
N LYS A 76 9.58 -6.66 -3.04
CA LYS A 76 8.64 -7.44 -2.26
C LYS A 76 7.83 -8.35 -3.17
N GLN A 77 7.68 -9.59 -2.77
CA GLN A 77 6.79 -10.57 -3.38
C GLN A 77 5.77 -11.05 -2.35
N GLN A 78 4.52 -11.06 -2.72
CA GLN A 78 3.43 -11.46 -1.82
C GLN A 78 2.31 -12.17 -2.56
N ILE A 79 1.70 -13.12 -1.87
CA ILE A 79 0.42 -13.69 -2.29
C ILE A 79 -0.66 -12.72 -1.86
N GLU A 80 -1.52 -12.34 -2.78
CA GLU A 80 -2.63 -11.45 -2.51
C GLU A 80 -3.93 -12.03 -3.03
N TYR A 81 -4.97 -11.97 -2.18
CA TYR A 81 -6.35 -12.24 -2.51
C TYR A 81 -7.20 -11.05 -2.12
N GLU A 82 -7.90 -10.48 -3.08
CA GLU A 82 -8.81 -9.36 -2.86
C GLU A 82 -10.23 -9.71 -3.29
N SER A 83 -11.19 -9.17 -2.55
CA SER A 83 -12.60 -9.23 -2.89
C SER A 83 -13.26 -7.91 -2.54
N GLU A 84 -14.02 -7.36 -3.47
CA GLU A 84 -14.90 -6.24 -3.17
C GLU A 84 -16.03 -6.72 -2.27
N ILE A 85 -16.33 -5.94 -1.24
CA ILE A 85 -17.35 -6.25 -0.24
C ILE A 85 -18.42 -5.14 -0.23
N SER A 86 -19.68 -5.56 -0.24
CA SER A 86 -20.82 -4.64 -0.24
C SER A 86 -21.10 -4.04 1.13
N ASP A 87 -20.76 -4.76 2.21
CA ASP A 87 -20.97 -4.36 3.60
C ASP A 87 -19.70 -4.60 4.43
N ALA A 88 -18.87 -3.55 4.52
CA ALA A 88 -17.62 -3.60 5.28
C ALA A 88 -17.85 -3.72 6.80
N GLU A 89 -18.99 -3.24 7.30
CA GLU A 89 -19.33 -3.32 8.72
C GLU A 89 -19.69 -4.77 9.12
N ALA A 90 -20.50 -5.44 8.31
CA ALA A 90 -20.81 -6.85 8.52
C ALA A 90 -19.54 -7.71 8.47
N VAL A 91 -18.67 -7.48 7.48
CA VAL A 91 -17.39 -8.21 7.37
C VAL A 91 -16.49 -7.93 8.58
N SER A 92 -16.42 -6.69 9.06
CA SER A 92 -15.68 -6.33 10.28
C SER A 92 -16.17 -7.14 11.49
N LYS A 93 -17.50 -7.26 11.67
CA LYS A 93 -18.08 -8.08 12.75
C LYS A 93 -17.77 -9.56 12.60
N ILE A 94 -17.81 -10.10 11.38
CA ILE A 94 -17.40 -11.48 11.11
C ILE A 94 -15.93 -11.71 11.51
N LEU A 95 -15.05 -10.78 11.17
CA LEU A 95 -13.63 -10.88 11.55
C LEU A 95 -13.46 -10.89 13.08
N LEU A 96 -14.22 -10.05 13.81
CA LEU A 96 -14.22 -10.04 15.27
C LEU A 96 -14.66 -11.40 15.86
N GLU A 97 -15.73 -12.00 15.33
CA GLU A 97 -16.19 -13.34 15.75
C GLU A 97 -15.15 -14.45 15.46
N LEU A 98 -14.25 -14.20 14.51
CA LEU A 98 -13.10 -15.06 14.20
C LEU A 98 -11.85 -14.72 15.04
N ASN A 99 -11.98 -13.90 16.08
CA ASN A 99 -10.87 -13.39 16.91
C ASN A 99 -9.80 -12.63 16.11
N LEU A 100 -10.21 -11.95 15.03
CA LEU A 100 -9.38 -11.02 14.29
C LEU A 100 -9.81 -9.59 14.63
N GLU A 101 -9.01 -8.89 15.41
CA GLU A 101 -9.31 -7.55 15.92
C GLU A 101 -8.56 -6.46 15.11
N PRO A 102 -9.13 -5.25 14.99
CA PRO A 102 -8.40 -4.11 14.46
C PRO A 102 -7.15 -3.83 15.32
N LYS A 103 -5.99 -3.79 14.70
CA LYS A 103 -4.71 -3.48 15.36
C LYS A 103 -4.11 -2.16 14.89
N LEU A 104 -4.30 -1.85 13.61
CA LEU A 104 -3.79 -0.63 12.99
C LEU A 104 -4.86 -0.01 12.09
N VAL A 105 -4.92 1.32 12.07
CA VAL A 105 -5.70 2.08 11.09
C VAL A 105 -4.80 3.16 10.50
N TYR A 106 -4.77 3.27 9.18
CA TYR A 106 -4.08 4.37 8.53
C TYR A 106 -4.86 4.90 7.32
N GLU A 107 -4.77 6.19 7.15
CA GLU A 107 -5.30 6.89 5.99
C GLU A 107 -4.19 7.11 4.96
N LYS A 108 -4.58 7.12 3.70
CA LYS A 108 -3.68 7.33 2.58
C LYS A 108 -4.41 8.01 1.42
N ARG A 109 -3.75 8.97 0.77
CA ARG A 109 -4.16 9.49 -0.53
C ARG A 109 -3.27 8.85 -1.58
N ARG A 110 -3.87 8.21 -2.58
CA ARG A 110 -3.16 7.46 -3.61
C ARG A 110 -3.52 7.96 -5.00
N ALA A 111 -2.53 8.46 -5.74
CA ALA A 111 -2.62 8.70 -7.18
C ALA A 111 -2.07 7.50 -7.94
N THR A 112 -2.90 6.89 -8.80
CA THR A 112 -2.54 5.70 -9.59
C THR A 112 -2.31 6.07 -11.04
N TRP A 113 -1.16 5.65 -11.57
CA TRP A 113 -0.76 5.84 -12.97
C TRP A 113 -0.44 4.48 -13.59
N LYS A 114 -0.88 4.28 -14.83
CA LYS A 114 -0.48 3.13 -15.63
C LYS A 114 0.56 3.55 -16.65
N MET A 115 1.77 3.00 -16.52
CA MET A 115 2.89 3.29 -17.40
C MET A 115 3.40 1.99 -18.02
N ARG A 116 3.18 1.80 -19.34
CA ARG A 116 3.55 0.57 -20.05
C ARG A 116 2.99 -0.68 -19.35
N SER A 117 3.87 -1.54 -18.81
CA SER A 117 3.51 -2.81 -18.15
C SER A 117 3.49 -2.73 -16.61
N VAL A 118 3.63 -1.52 -16.03
CA VAL A 118 3.65 -1.30 -14.57
C VAL A 118 2.57 -0.32 -14.14
N GLU A 119 2.19 -0.41 -12.87
CA GLU A 119 1.47 0.65 -12.18
C GLU A 119 2.46 1.45 -11.32
N VAL A 120 2.38 2.78 -11.38
CA VAL A 120 3.13 3.70 -10.54
C VAL A 120 2.13 4.37 -9.60
N LEU A 121 2.37 4.23 -8.31
CA LEU A 121 1.51 4.69 -7.25
C LEU A 121 2.23 5.78 -6.46
N LEU A 122 1.62 6.95 -6.37
CA LEU A 122 2.13 8.05 -5.55
C LEU A 122 1.26 8.14 -4.31
N ASP A 123 1.83 7.79 -3.17
CA ASP A 123 1.15 7.69 -1.89
C ASP A 123 1.53 8.82 -0.95
N GLU A 124 0.53 9.46 -0.37
CA GLU A 124 0.67 10.39 0.74
C GLU A 124 0.04 9.76 1.98
N LEU A 125 0.84 9.63 3.04
CA LEU A 125 0.40 9.19 4.36
C LEU A 125 0.67 10.31 5.37
N PRO A 126 0.03 10.31 6.55
CA PRO A 126 0.26 11.34 7.56
C PRO A 126 1.72 11.50 7.99
N PHE A 127 2.54 10.48 7.78
CA PHE A 127 3.95 10.45 8.14
C PHE A 127 4.93 10.56 6.95
N GLY A 128 4.45 10.84 5.74
CA GLY A 128 5.34 11.07 4.59
C GLY A 128 4.77 10.66 3.24
N LEU A 129 5.58 10.95 2.22
CA LEU A 129 5.28 10.61 0.83
C LEU A 129 6.08 9.37 0.42
N PHE A 130 5.44 8.54 -0.38
CA PHE A 130 6.02 7.32 -0.90
C PHE A 130 5.64 7.14 -2.37
N MET A 131 6.42 6.33 -3.07
CA MET A 131 6.08 5.85 -4.39
C MET A 131 6.22 4.33 -4.41
N GLU A 132 5.26 3.64 -5.01
CA GLU A 132 5.35 2.20 -5.28
C GLU A 132 5.32 1.98 -6.79
N ILE A 133 6.09 1.01 -7.28
CA ILE A 133 6.02 0.53 -8.65
C ILE A 133 5.67 -0.95 -8.58
N GLU A 134 4.54 -1.30 -9.18
CA GLU A 134 3.99 -2.66 -9.20
C GLU A 134 4.07 -3.23 -10.62
N GLY A 135 4.61 -4.46 -10.76
CA GLY A 135 4.74 -5.12 -12.06
C GLY A 135 5.80 -6.20 -12.09
N SER A 136 6.27 -6.57 -13.28
CA SER A 136 7.40 -7.49 -13.40
C SER A 136 8.71 -6.85 -12.97
N LEU A 137 9.69 -7.65 -12.54
CA LEU A 137 11.04 -7.16 -12.19
C LEU A 137 11.67 -6.32 -13.31
N THR A 138 11.50 -6.75 -14.56
CA THR A 138 12.00 -6.02 -15.73
C THR A 138 11.26 -4.71 -15.92
N GLY A 139 9.94 -4.72 -15.76
CA GLY A 139 9.12 -3.51 -15.87
C GLY A 139 9.44 -2.48 -14.78
N ILE A 140 9.66 -2.93 -13.53
CA ILE A 140 10.08 -2.06 -12.43
C ILE A 140 11.41 -1.38 -12.75
N LYS A 141 12.44 -2.14 -13.19
CA LYS A 141 13.74 -1.58 -13.57
C LYS A 141 13.65 -0.59 -14.72
N GLU A 142 12.83 -0.89 -15.73
CA GLU A 142 12.60 0.04 -16.85
C GLU A 142 11.96 1.34 -16.37
N ALA A 143 10.98 1.24 -15.46
CA ALA A 143 10.31 2.39 -14.87
C ALA A 143 11.27 3.26 -14.04
N GLU A 144 12.15 2.65 -13.23
CA GLU A 144 13.19 3.35 -12.46
C GLU A 144 14.05 4.24 -13.37
N MET A 145 14.57 3.67 -14.47
CA MET A 145 15.41 4.40 -15.42
C MET A 145 14.65 5.53 -16.14
N LEU A 146 13.40 5.26 -16.56
CA LEU A 146 12.61 6.25 -17.31
C LEU A 146 12.15 7.43 -16.45
N LEU A 147 11.93 7.20 -15.16
CA LEU A 147 11.50 8.22 -14.19
C LEU A 147 12.68 8.91 -13.50
N ASP A 148 13.93 8.48 -13.79
CA ASP A 148 15.16 9.01 -13.16
C ASP A 148 15.06 8.99 -11.61
N ILE A 149 14.78 7.81 -11.07
CA ILE A 149 14.55 7.60 -9.64
C ILE A 149 15.47 6.57 -9.00
N GLU A 150 16.54 6.20 -9.68
CA GLU A 150 17.52 5.22 -9.18
C GLU A 150 18.27 5.71 -7.92
N ASP A 151 18.23 7.02 -7.67
CA ASP A 151 18.79 7.70 -6.51
C ASP A 151 17.85 7.71 -5.29
N LEU A 152 16.58 7.33 -5.46
CA LEU A 152 15.63 7.34 -4.35
C LEU A 152 15.89 6.22 -3.35
N GLU A 153 15.76 6.55 -2.07
CA GLU A 153 15.87 5.57 -0.99
C GLU A 153 14.75 4.52 -1.09
N THR A 154 15.14 3.25 -1.18
CA THR A 154 14.19 2.13 -1.15
C THR A 154 13.62 1.95 0.25
N GLU A 155 12.29 1.92 0.38
CA GLU A 155 11.61 1.64 1.64
C GLU A 155 11.21 0.16 1.73
N HIS A 156 11.82 -0.56 2.65
CA HIS A 156 11.60 -2.00 2.83
C HIS A 156 10.45 -2.33 3.79
N GLU A 157 10.02 -1.37 4.61
CA GLU A 157 8.90 -1.57 5.53
C GLU A 157 7.55 -1.45 4.83
N THR A 158 6.58 -2.19 5.33
CA THR A 158 5.18 -2.07 4.87
C THR A 158 4.50 -0.89 5.54
N TYR A 159 3.44 -0.33 4.94
CA TYR A 159 2.67 0.74 5.58
C TYR A 159 2.13 0.36 6.96
N PRO A 160 1.64 -0.88 7.22
CA PRO A 160 1.32 -1.29 8.58
C PRO A 160 2.49 -1.18 9.58
N ARG A 161 3.71 -1.54 9.19
CA ARG A 161 4.89 -1.40 10.07
C ARG A 161 5.26 0.07 10.30
N LEU A 162 5.24 0.88 9.25
CA LEU A 162 5.44 2.32 9.36
C LEU A 162 4.37 2.95 10.27
N THR A 163 3.10 2.57 10.11
CA THR A 163 2.01 3.01 10.97
C THR A 163 2.22 2.59 12.43
N ALA A 164 2.69 1.37 12.68
CA ALA A 164 2.98 0.90 14.04
C ALA A 164 4.08 1.73 14.73
N ARG A 165 5.03 2.28 13.94
CA ARG A 165 6.14 3.10 14.45
C ARG A 165 5.75 4.59 14.59
N GLU A 166 5.06 5.16 13.61
CA GLU A 166 4.80 6.60 13.49
C GLU A 166 3.42 7.01 14.02
N GLY A 167 2.49 6.04 14.14
CA GLY A 167 1.10 6.30 14.56
C GLY A 167 0.95 6.57 16.04
N LYS A 168 -0.23 7.05 16.40
CA LYS A 168 -0.64 7.31 17.78
C LYS A 168 -1.51 6.16 18.28
N ARG A 169 -1.28 5.71 19.52
CA ARG A 169 -2.12 4.68 20.15
C ARG A 169 -3.43 5.28 20.65
N THR A 170 -4.53 4.71 20.19
CA THR A 170 -5.90 5.03 20.63
C THR A 170 -6.56 3.75 21.16
N GLY A 171 -6.54 3.53 22.47
CA GLY A 171 -6.96 2.25 23.07
C GLY A 171 -6.02 1.10 22.64
N GLU A 172 -6.61 0.05 22.06
CA GLU A 172 -5.87 -1.12 21.56
C GLU A 172 -5.38 -0.96 20.10
N VAL A 173 -5.77 0.11 19.42
CA VAL A 173 -5.45 0.37 18.03
C VAL A 173 -4.37 1.45 17.90
N ILE A 174 -3.46 1.28 16.94
CA ILE A 174 -2.52 2.34 16.55
C ILE A 174 -3.07 2.99 15.28
N GLU A 175 -3.20 4.31 15.28
CA GLU A 175 -3.79 5.06 14.18
C GLU A 175 -2.85 6.09 13.58
N SER A 176 -2.93 6.27 12.28
CA SER A 176 -2.28 7.35 11.55
C SER A 176 -3.29 7.96 10.58
N ARG A 177 -3.84 9.11 10.97
CA ARG A 177 -4.87 9.84 10.24
C ARG A 177 -4.38 11.22 9.85
N PHE A 178 -4.89 11.75 8.76
CA PHE A 178 -4.71 13.17 8.42
C PHE A 178 -5.48 14.05 9.41
N ASP A 179 -4.96 15.25 9.68
CA ASP A 179 -5.62 16.27 10.50
C ASP A 179 -6.84 16.87 9.79
#